data_b3359cdb25b8d65cc6ca2863d12f6141
#
_entry.id   b3359cdb25b8d65cc6ca2863d12f6141
#
_cell.length_a   1.000
_cell.length_b   1.000
_cell.length_c   1.000
_cell.angle_alpha   90.00
_cell.angle_beta   90.00
_cell.angle_gamma   90.00
#
_symmetry.space_group_name_H-M   'P 1'
#
loop_
_entity.id
_entity.type
_entity.pdbx_description
1 polymer ?
#
loop_
_entity_poly.entity_id
_entity_poly.type
_entity_poly.pdbx_seq_one_letter_code
_entity_poly.pdbx_strand_id
1 'polypeptide(L)'
;MQRRIKAQPQGTAAYQALIDHKEATLNVLLSRIPDISTFAQLGELIGYSYEWVRQRLIQAPEKLYKQGKRYKVPKGVAEDFVRSVFI
;
A
#
# COMPACT_ATOMS: atom_id res chain seq x y z
N MET A 1 1.34 -12.33 -33.86
CA MET A 1 1.81 -12.17 -33.34
C MET A 1 2.32 -11.82 -32.57
N GLN A 2 2.01 -11.71 -32.38
CA GLN A 2 2.61 -11.60 -31.72
C GLN A 2 2.83 -11.11 -30.92
N ARG A 3 2.36 -11.26 -30.87
CA ARG A 3 2.70 -11.07 -30.10
C ARG A 3 2.96 -10.78 -29.21
N ARG A 4 2.65 -11.05 -29.07
CA ARG A 4 3.09 -11.07 -28.22
C ARG A 4 3.52 -10.80 -27.39
N ILE A 5 3.21 -11.00 -27.26
CA ILE A 5 3.81 -10.99 -26.50
C ILE A 5 4.44 -10.91 -25.84
N LYS A 6 4.39 -11.20 -25.96
CA LYS A 6 5.13 -11.29 -25.39
C LYS A 6 5.78 -11.09 -24.63
N ALA A 7 5.81 -11.26 -24.62
CA ALA A 7 6.55 -11.18 -23.93
C ALA A 7 7.22 -10.81 -23.33
N GLN A 8 7.33 -10.88 -23.22
CA GLN A 8 8.02 -10.57 -22.64
C GLN A 8 8.78 -10.26 -22.16
N PRO A 9 8.58 -10.07 -22.55
CA PRO A 9 9.78 -9.67 -22.21
C PRO A 9 10.43 -9.52 -20.93
N GLN A 10 10.70 -10.13 -20.39
CA GLN A 10 11.37 -10.25 -19.14
C GLN A 10 12.80 -9.78 -19.29
N GLY A 11 13.29 -9.01 -18.33
CA GLY A 11 14.59 -8.45 -18.41
C GLY A 11 14.75 -7.38 -19.49
N THR A 12 13.64 -6.98 -20.06
CA THR A 12 13.65 -5.92 -21.06
C THR A 12 13.59 -4.55 -20.39
N ALA A 13 13.92 -3.51 -21.14
CA ALA A 13 13.80 -2.14 -20.65
C ALA A 13 12.37 -1.80 -20.24
N ALA A 14 11.38 -2.34 -20.96
CA ALA A 14 9.97 -2.09 -20.64
C ALA A 14 9.60 -2.70 -19.29
N TYR A 15 10.09 -3.90 -19.01
CA TYR A 15 9.83 -4.56 -17.74
C TYR A 15 10.49 -3.80 -16.58
N GLN A 16 11.73 -3.38 -16.77
CA GLN A 16 12.44 -2.61 -15.76
C GLN A 16 11.76 -1.27 -15.50
N ALA A 17 11.28 -0.60 -16.54
CA ALA A 17 10.55 0.65 -16.40
C ALA A 17 9.29 0.47 -15.60
N LEU A 18 8.60 -0.66 -15.75
CA LEU A 18 7.40 -0.95 -14.97
C LEU A 18 7.73 -1.12 -13.49
N ILE A 19 8.81 -1.82 -13.17
CA ILE A 19 9.26 -1.99 -11.79
C ILE A 19 9.62 -0.64 -11.18
N ASP A 20 10.38 0.18 -11.91
CA ASP A 20 10.77 1.51 -11.44
C ASP A 20 9.54 2.38 -11.18
N HIS A 21 8.54 2.27 -12.03
CA HIS A 21 7.31 3.03 -11.85
C HIS A 21 6.56 2.61 -10.58
N LYS A 22 6.51 1.32 -10.30
CA LYS A 22 5.88 0.82 -9.07
C LYS A 22 6.59 1.33 -7.84
N GLU A 23 7.92 1.31 -7.85
CA GLU A 23 8.70 1.81 -6.72
C GLU A 23 8.47 3.31 -6.52
N ALA A 24 8.45 4.08 -7.60
CA ALA A 24 8.20 5.51 -7.52
C ALA A 24 6.81 5.79 -6.96
N THR A 25 5.80 5.03 -7.39
CA THR A 25 4.44 5.17 -6.89
C THR A 25 4.38 4.84 -5.40
N LEU A 26 5.03 3.76 -4.99
CA LEU A 26 5.08 3.38 -3.59
C LEU A 26 5.70 4.48 -2.74
N ASN A 27 6.83 5.04 -3.19
CA ASN A 27 7.50 6.11 -2.46
C ASN A 27 6.62 7.34 -2.31
N VAL A 28 5.86 7.70 -3.33
CA VAL A 28 4.92 8.82 -3.26
C VAL A 28 3.83 8.52 -2.22
N LEU A 29 3.29 7.31 -2.22
CA LEU A 29 2.28 6.93 -1.24
C LEU A 29 2.83 6.97 0.17
N LEU A 30 4.03 6.43 0.38
CA LEU A 30 4.66 6.43 1.70
C LEU A 30 4.88 7.85 2.21
N SER A 31 5.23 8.78 1.33
CA SER A 31 5.47 10.16 1.71
C SER A 31 4.19 10.89 2.14
N ARG A 32 3.04 10.35 1.76
CA ARG A 32 1.73 10.96 2.10
C ARG A 32 1.12 10.41 3.38
N ILE A 33 1.75 9.44 4.01
CA ILE A 33 1.23 8.85 5.24
C ILE A 33 1.49 9.81 6.39
N PRO A 34 0.44 10.28 7.09
CA PRO A 34 0.64 11.13 8.26
C PRO A 34 1.14 10.32 9.46
N ASP A 35 1.52 11.00 10.53
CA ASP A 35 2.01 10.34 11.74
C ASP A 35 0.98 9.37 12.33
N ILE A 36 -0.29 9.71 12.21
CA ILE A 36 -1.39 8.86 12.65
C ILE A 36 -2.46 8.90 11.57
N SER A 37 -2.93 7.73 11.16
CA SER A 37 -3.94 7.60 10.11
C SER A 37 -5.15 6.83 10.60
N THR A 38 -6.31 7.07 9.99
CA THR A 38 -7.48 6.23 10.18
C THR A 38 -7.51 5.16 9.09
N PHE A 39 -8.32 4.12 9.30
CA PHE A 39 -8.52 3.11 8.26
C PHE A 39 -9.07 3.73 6.97
N ALA A 40 -9.97 4.70 7.12
CA ALA A 40 -10.55 5.39 5.97
C ALA A 40 -9.48 6.16 5.18
N GLN A 41 -8.60 6.86 5.89
CA GLN A 41 -7.52 7.61 5.23
C GLN A 41 -6.58 6.68 4.46
N LEU A 42 -6.22 5.55 5.04
CA LEU A 42 -5.37 4.58 4.38
C LEU A 42 -6.06 3.97 3.16
N GLY A 43 -7.35 3.65 3.30
CA GLY A 43 -8.11 3.13 2.17
C GLY A 43 -8.15 4.12 1.01
N GLU A 44 -8.38 5.38 1.30
CA GLU A 44 -8.37 6.42 0.29
C GLU A 44 -7.01 6.56 -0.38
N LEU A 45 -5.96 6.49 0.41
CA LEU A 45 -4.59 6.64 -0.10
C LEU A 45 -4.23 5.55 -1.10
N ILE A 46 -4.61 4.30 -0.81
CA ILE A 46 -4.22 3.15 -1.63
C ILE A 46 -5.32 2.68 -2.58
N GLY A 47 -6.51 3.32 -2.53
CA GLY A 47 -7.59 2.97 -3.43
C GLY A 47 -8.38 1.74 -3.03
N TYR A 48 -8.42 1.41 -1.74
CA TYR A 48 -9.16 0.27 -1.21
C TYR A 48 -10.25 0.75 -0.27
N SER A 49 -11.25 -0.10 -0.03
CA SER A 49 -12.34 0.27 0.87
C SER A 49 -11.89 0.31 2.32
N TYR A 50 -12.61 1.09 3.13
CA TYR A 50 -12.41 1.14 4.57
C TYR A 50 -12.44 -0.25 5.18
N GLU A 51 -13.44 -1.05 4.80
CA GLU A 51 -13.63 -2.38 5.39
C GLU A 51 -12.48 -3.31 5.04
N TRP A 52 -11.96 -3.23 3.82
CA TRP A 52 -10.83 -4.04 3.40
C TRP A 52 -9.58 -3.73 4.25
N VAL A 53 -9.31 -2.45 4.46
CA VAL A 53 -8.17 -2.01 5.28
C VAL A 53 -8.36 -2.43 6.73
N ARG A 54 -9.56 -2.20 7.26
CA ARG A 54 -9.88 -2.55 8.64
C ARG A 54 -9.69 -4.03 8.91
N GLN A 55 -10.20 -4.89 8.05
CA GLN A 55 -10.12 -6.33 8.25
C GLN A 55 -8.67 -6.83 8.32
N ARG A 56 -7.79 -6.18 7.59
CA ARG A 56 -6.38 -6.58 7.61
C ARG A 56 -5.64 -6.06 8.83
N LEU A 57 -5.86 -4.82 9.19
CA LEU A 57 -5.13 -4.19 10.29
C LEU A 57 -5.64 -4.60 11.66
N ILE A 58 -6.95 -4.87 11.79
CA ILE A 58 -7.54 -5.22 13.07
C ILE A 58 -7.08 -6.61 13.57
N GLN A 59 -6.46 -7.41 12.70
CA GLN A 59 -5.94 -8.71 13.09
C GLN A 59 -4.75 -8.60 14.04
N ALA A 60 -4.09 -7.44 14.08
CA ALA A 60 -3.00 -7.17 15.01
C ALA A 60 -3.29 -5.88 15.77
N PRO A 61 -4.32 -5.87 16.62
CA PRO A 61 -4.74 -4.64 17.31
C PRO A 61 -3.68 -4.08 18.24
N GLU A 62 -2.74 -4.90 18.69
CA GLU A 62 -1.65 -4.46 19.56
C GLU A 62 -0.71 -3.48 18.84
N LYS A 63 -0.74 -3.46 17.51
CA LYS A 63 0.07 -2.52 16.71
C LYS A 63 -0.65 -1.21 16.46
N LEU A 64 -1.90 -1.12 16.86
CA LEU A 64 -2.73 0.05 16.60
C LEU A 64 -2.86 0.90 17.84
N TYR A 65 -3.15 2.18 17.63
CA TYR A 65 -3.40 3.12 18.70
C TYR A 65 -4.90 3.23 18.89
N LYS A 66 -5.41 2.86 20.07
CA LYS A 66 -6.84 2.93 20.34
C LYS A 66 -7.16 4.21 21.08
N GLN A 67 -8.06 5.01 20.52
CA GLN A 67 -8.52 6.23 21.14
C GLN A 67 -10.03 6.15 21.29
N GLY A 68 -10.51 5.94 22.52
CA GLY A 68 -11.91 5.65 22.76
C GLY A 68 -12.32 4.35 22.06
N LYS A 69 -13.32 4.43 21.22
CA LYS A 69 -13.80 3.25 20.45
C LYS A 69 -13.18 3.14 19.06
N ARG A 70 -12.27 4.05 18.74
CA ARG A 70 -11.69 4.10 17.39
C ARG A 70 -10.24 3.69 17.41
N TYR A 71 -9.84 3.02 16.35
CA TYR A 71 -8.46 2.67 16.15
C TYR A 71 -7.78 3.67 15.23
N LYS A 72 -6.54 3.98 15.53
CA LYS A 72 -5.68 4.79 14.69
C LYS A 72 -4.44 3.98 14.33
N VAL A 73 -3.88 4.26 13.18
CA VAL A 73 -2.72 3.52 12.67
C VAL A 73 -1.48 4.39 12.78
N PRO A 74 -0.48 3.98 13.59
CA PRO A 74 0.79 4.71 13.64
C PRO A 74 1.48 4.67 12.28
N LYS A 75 2.31 5.68 12.02
CA LYS A 75 2.97 5.83 10.73
C LYS A 75 3.77 4.58 10.31
N GLY A 76 4.56 4.03 11.23
CA GLY A 76 5.36 2.85 10.93
C GLY A 76 4.52 1.65 10.51
N VAL A 77 3.39 1.44 11.21
CA VAL A 77 2.47 0.35 10.89
C VAL A 77 1.81 0.61 9.53
N ALA A 78 1.41 1.86 9.28
CA ALA A 78 0.80 2.23 8.01
C ALA A 78 1.78 2.02 6.85
N GLU A 79 3.04 2.41 7.04
CA GLU A 79 4.07 2.20 6.02
C GLU A 79 4.26 0.72 5.69
N ASP A 80 4.35 -0.11 6.72
CA ASP A 80 4.50 -1.56 6.52
C ASP A 80 3.30 -2.14 5.80
N PHE A 81 2.10 -1.68 6.17
CA PHE A 81 0.87 -2.13 5.52
C PHE A 81 0.86 -1.76 4.04
N VAL A 82 1.18 -0.51 3.72
CA VAL A 82 1.20 -0.04 2.32
C VAL A 82 2.23 -0.83 1.52
N ARG A 83 3.41 -1.05 2.08
CA ARG A 83 4.43 -1.87 1.40
C ARG A 83 3.91 -3.27 1.11
N SER A 84 3.22 -3.90 2.06
CA SER A 84 2.71 -5.25 1.89
C SER A 84 1.65 -5.34 0.79
N VAL A 85 0.90 -4.28 0.57
CA VAL A 85 -0.12 -4.24 -0.46
C VAL A 85 0.49 -4.12 -1.85
N PHE A 86 1.61 -3.41 -1.97
CA PHE A 86 2.22 -3.10 -3.27
C PHE A 86 3.44 -3.96 -3.61
N ILE A 87 3.77 -4.90 -2.76
CA ILE A 87 4.83 -5.88 -3.03
C ILE A 87 4.24 -7.29 -3.25
#